data_f664b800be7bf09c0a5646b4d82e6c0a
#
_entry.id   f664b800be7bf09c0a5646b4d82e6c0a
#
_cell.length_a   1.000
_cell.length_b   1.000
_cell.length_c   1.000
_cell.angle_alpha   90.00
_cell.angle_beta   90.00
_cell.angle_gamma   90.00
#
_symmetry.space_group_name_H-M   'P 1'
#
loop_
_entity.id
_entity.type
_entity.pdbx_description
1 polymer ?
#
loop_
_entity_poly.entity_id
_entity_poly.type
_entity_poly.pdbx_seq_one_letter_code
_entity_poly.pdbx_strand_id
1 'polypeptide(L)'
;MVFIKTELIKKEYLIQKDVRKRVINEHIKWIENLKRKGINIKSGFLVDELKQPGAGGLLFIEIETYKEALEIIKNDPMIKNNIVEWKLNEWIDINQ
;
A
#
# COMPACT_ATOMS: atom_id res chain seq x y z
N MET A 1 -5.14 1.45 16.43
CA MET A 1 -3.84 2.09 16.12
C MET A 1 -3.71 2.21 14.62
N VAL A 2 -2.98 3.19 14.16
CA VAL A 2 -2.84 3.50 12.73
C VAL A 2 -1.45 3.11 12.25
N PHE A 3 -1.39 2.37 11.16
CA PHE A 3 -0.14 1.97 10.52
C PHE A 3 -0.13 2.46 9.08
N ILE A 4 1.04 2.88 8.63
CA ILE A 4 1.23 3.41 7.28
C ILE A 4 2.26 2.54 6.56
N LYS A 5 1.89 2.01 5.40
CA LYS A 5 2.84 1.39 4.48
C LYS A 5 3.17 2.42 3.41
N THR A 6 4.45 2.70 3.24
CA THR A 6 4.93 3.53 2.13
C THR A 6 5.70 2.65 1.16
N GLU A 7 5.66 2.98 -0.12
CA GLU A 7 6.31 2.16 -1.13
C GLU A 7 6.74 2.95 -2.35
N LEU A 8 7.75 2.42 -3.05
CA LEU A 8 8.18 2.87 -4.37
C LEU A 8 8.28 1.66 -5.27
N ILE A 9 7.84 1.80 -6.52
CA ILE A 9 7.98 0.74 -7.52
C ILE A 9 9.46 0.59 -7.89
N LYS A 10 9.94 -0.64 -7.89
CA LYS A 10 11.33 -0.95 -8.26
C LYS A 10 11.58 -0.57 -9.72
N LYS A 11 12.80 -0.11 -10.01
CA LYS A 11 13.18 0.40 -11.33
C LYS A 11 12.90 -0.59 -12.46
N GLU A 12 13.18 -1.87 -12.25
CA GLU A 12 12.98 -2.92 -13.26
C GLU A 12 11.51 -3.08 -13.67
N TYR A 13 10.57 -2.61 -12.85
CA TYR A 13 9.15 -2.71 -13.16
C TYR A 13 8.56 -1.41 -13.74
N LEU A 14 9.34 -0.33 -13.79
CA LEU A 14 8.86 0.93 -14.37
C LEU A 14 8.56 0.80 -15.87
N ILE A 15 9.30 -0.06 -16.57
CA ILE A 15 9.10 -0.31 -17.99
C ILE A 15 8.16 -1.51 -18.27
N GLN A 16 7.79 -2.26 -17.24
CA GLN A 16 6.92 -3.43 -17.38
C GLN A 16 5.47 -3.05 -17.07
N LYS A 17 4.87 -2.24 -17.94
CA LYS A 17 3.54 -1.68 -17.73
C LYS A 17 2.45 -2.74 -17.52
N ASP A 18 2.51 -3.84 -18.27
CA ASP A 18 1.49 -4.89 -18.16
C ASP A 18 1.56 -5.60 -16.81
N VAL A 19 2.77 -5.87 -16.32
CA VAL A 19 2.98 -6.48 -15.00
C VAL A 19 2.45 -5.56 -13.91
N ARG A 20 2.81 -4.28 -13.94
CA ARG A 20 2.34 -3.29 -12.96
C ARG A 20 0.83 -3.21 -12.95
N LYS A 21 0.21 -3.10 -14.12
CA LYS A 21 -1.24 -2.97 -14.24
C LYS A 21 -1.95 -4.17 -13.66
N ARG A 22 -1.46 -5.38 -13.96
CA ARG A 22 -2.03 -6.62 -13.42
C ARG A 22 -1.94 -6.64 -11.89
N VAL A 23 -0.77 -6.35 -11.34
CA VAL A 23 -0.55 -6.40 -9.89
C VAL A 23 -1.33 -5.31 -9.18
N ILE A 24 -1.41 -4.10 -9.75
CA ILE A 24 -2.21 -3.01 -9.19
C ILE A 24 -3.69 -3.40 -9.16
N ASN A 25 -4.20 -4.04 -10.19
CA ASN A 25 -5.59 -4.52 -10.21
C ASN A 25 -5.84 -5.56 -9.13
N GLU A 26 -4.89 -6.47 -8.91
CA GLU A 26 -4.96 -7.45 -7.81
C GLU A 26 -4.95 -6.74 -6.45
N HIS A 27 -4.12 -5.72 -6.30
CA HIS A 27 -4.04 -4.91 -5.09
C HIS A 27 -5.38 -4.23 -4.79
N ILE A 28 -6.01 -3.64 -5.80
CA ILE A 28 -7.31 -2.98 -5.64
C ILE A 28 -8.36 -3.98 -5.13
N LYS A 29 -8.39 -5.18 -5.69
CA LYS A 29 -9.31 -6.23 -5.25
C LYS A 29 -9.04 -6.68 -3.82
N TRP A 30 -7.77 -6.78 -3.47
CA TRP A 30 -7.35 -7.14 -2.12
C TRP A 30 -7.82 -6.09 -1.10
N ILE A 31 -7.66 -4.80 -1.41
CA ILE A 31 -8.15 -3.69 -0.58
C ILE A 31 -9.68 -3.77 -0.42
N GLU A 32 -10.40 -3.95 -1.52
CA GLU A 32 -11.87 -4.04 -1.49
C GLU A 32 -12.34 -5.19 -0.60
N ASN A 33 -11.66 -6.34 -0.67
CA ASN A 33 -11.99 -7.50 0.13
C ASN A 33 -11.77 -7.22 1.63
N LEU A 34 -10.69 -6.55 1.99
CA LEU A 34 -10.43 -6.17 3.39
C LEU A 34 -11.47 -5.19 3.91
N LYS A 35 -11.89 -4.22 3.08
CA LYS A 35 -12.97 -3.29 3.44
C LYS A 35 -14.28 -4.02 3.71
N ARG A 36 -14.62 -5.01 2.90
CA ARG A 36 -15.83 -5.82 3.11
C ARG A 36 -15.79 -6.59 4.43
N LYS A 37 -14.60 -6.95 4.89
CA LYS A 37 -14.42 -7.62 6.18
C LYS A 37 -14.46 -6.65 7.37
N GLY A 38 -14.67 -5.37 7.12
CA GLY A 38 -14.78 -4.36 8.17
C GLY A 38 -13.46 -3.73 8.58
N ILE A 39 -12.38 -3.97 7.84
CA ILE A 39 -11.08 -3.36 8.14
C ILE A 39 -11.06 -1.94 7.58
N ASN A 40 -10.66 -0.98 8.40
CA ASN A 40 -10.48 0.40 7.98
C ASN A 40 -9.13 0.53 7.30
N ILE A 41 -9.15 0.50 5.97
CA ILE A 41 -7.96 0.52 5.13
C ILE A 41 -8.18 1.44 3.93
N LYS A 42 -7.15 2.19 3.57
CA LYS A 42 -7.16 3.06 2.39
C LYS A 42 -5.81 2.93 1.70
N SER A 43 -5.82 2.96 0.39
CA SER A 43 -4.60 2.88 -0.40
C SER A 43 -4.67 3.87 -1.55
N GLY A 44 -3.54 4.47 -1.87
CA GLY A 44 -3.44 5.44 -2.94
C GLY A 44 -2.00 5.66 -3.35
N PHE A 45 -1.81 6.53 -4.33
CA PHE A 45 -0.49 6.93 -4.80
C PHE A 45 -0.36 8.45 -4.77
N LEU A 46 0.87 8.92 -4.64
CA LEU A 46 1.18 10.33 -4.53
C LEU A 46 1.44 10.92 -5.92
N VAL A 47 0.92 12.09 -6.14
CA VAL A 47 1.08 12.81 -7.41
C VAL A 47 1.65 14.20 -7.13
N ASP A 48 2.28 14.80 -8.15
CA ASP A 48 2.76 16.18 -8.08
C ASP A 48 1.63 17.17 -8.38
N GLU A 49 1.96 18.46 -8.47
CA GLU A 49 0.97 19.51 -8.75
C GLU A 49 0.31 19.37 -10.12
N LEU A 50 0.93 18.67 -11.06
CA LEU A 50 0.40 18.40 -12.40
C LEU A 50 -0.33 17.07 -12.46
N LYS A 51 -0.61 16.45 -11.31
CA LYS A 51 -1.29 15.14 -11.19
C LYS A 51 -0.48 13.99 -11.79
N GLN A 52 0.84 14.13 -11.90
CA GLN A 52 1.70 13.06 -12.41
C GLN A 52 2.14 12.15 -11.27
N PRO A 53 2.01 10.81 -11.42
CA PRO A 53 2.48 9.86 -10.42
C PRO A 53 4.02 9.77 -10.44
N GLY A 54 4.58 9.15 -9.41
CA GLY A 54 6.03 8.90 -9.33
C GLY A 54 6.60 9.06 -7.93
N ALA A 55 5.84 9.65 -7.02
CA ALA A 55 6.29 9.83 -5.63
C ALA A 55 5.95 8.64 -4.73
N GLY A 56 5.47 7.54 -5.31
CA GLY A 56 5.20 6.30 -4.59
C GLY A 56 3.76 6.15 -4.15
N GLY A 57 3.53 5.10 -3.37
CA GLY A 57 2.23 4.76 -2.83
C GLY A 57 2.19 4.88 -1.32
N LEU A 58 0.99 5.02 -0.80
CA LEU A 58 0.74 5.09 0.62
C LEU A 58 -0.52 4.29 0.95
N LEU A 59 -0.42 3.44 1.97
CA LEU A 59 -1.54 2.66 2.47
C LEU A 59 -1.69 2.94 3.95
N PHE A 60 -2.93 3.22 4.35
CA PHE A 60 -3.32 3.43 5.73
C PHE A 60 -4.12 2.20 6.20
N ILE A 61 -3.82 1.71 7.40
CA ILE A 61 -4.62 0.65 8.01
C ILE A 61 -4.77 0.92 9.51
N GLU A 62 -6.00 0.81 9.99
CA GLU A 62 -6.30 0.94 11.42
C GLU A 62 -6.58 -0.44 11.99
N ILE A 63 -5.74 -0.87 12.92
CA ILE A 63 -5.80 -2.20 13.52
C ILE A 63 -5.07 -2.18 14.88
N GLU A 64 -5.26 -3.22 15.69
CA GLU A 64 -4.81 -3.24 17.08
C GLU A 64 -3.29 -3.21 17.28
N THR A 65 -2.54 -3.99 16.49
CA THR A 65 -1.10 -4.16 16.71
C THR A 65 -0.32 -4.09 15.41
N TYR A 66 0.97 -3.75 15.53
CA TYR A 66 1.90 -3.80 14.42
C TYR A 66 1.98 -5.22 13.81
N LYS A 67 1.99 -6.24 14.66
CA LYS A 67 2.05 -7.62 14.21
C LYS A 67 0.87 -7.97 13.31
N GLU A 68 -0.33 -7.59 13.71
CA GLU A 68 -1.53 -7.82 12.89
C GLU A 68 -1.47 -7.04 11.58
N ALA A 69 -1.02 -5.78 11.64
CA ALA A 69 -0.85 -4.97 10.43
C ALA A 69 0.13 -5.64 9.47
N LEU A 70 1.27 -6.10 9.98
CA LEU A 70 2.29 -6.77 9.17
C LEU A 70 1.75 -8.05 8.52
N GLU A 71 0.99 -8.85 9.26
CA GLU A 71 0.39 -10.09 8.74
C GLU A 71 -0.57 -9.80 7.58
N ILE A 72 -1.34 -8.72 7.67
CA ILE A 72 -2.24 -8.31 6.59
C ILE A 72 -1.45 -7.77 5.40
N ILE A 73 -0.51 -6.86 5.66
CA ILE A 73 0.27 -6.17 4.62
C ILE A 73 1.12 -7.14 3.80
N LYS A 74 1.64 -8.20 4.40
CA LYS A 74 2.42 -9.22 3.69
C LYS A 74 1.64 -9.89 2.55
N ASN A 75 0.32 -9.84 2.60
CA ASN A 75 -0.54 -10.41 1.57
C ASN A 75 -0.90 -9.42 0.45
N ASP A 76 -0.41 -8.19 0.54
CA ASP A 76 -0.58 -7.22 -0.54
C ASP A 76 0.08 -7.74 -1.81
N PRO A 77 -0.64 -7.85 -2.93
CA PRO A 77 -0.07 -8.30 -4.20
C PRO A 77 1.16 -7.51 -4.65
N MET A 78 1.25 -6.23 -4.31
CA MET A 78 2.43 -5.40 -4.60
C MET A 78 3.67 -5.97 -3.90
N ILE A 79 3.51 -6.45 -2.68
CA ILE A 79 4.60 -7.05 -1.89
C ILE A 79 4.84 -8.49 -2.32
N LYS A 80 3.79 -9.28 -2.47
CA LYS A 80 3.91 -10.71 -2.85
C LYS A 80 4.58 -10.88 -4.22
N ASN A 81 4.34 -9.98 -5.14
CA ASN A 81 4.99 -9.99 -6.46
C ASN A 81 6.35 -9.28 -6.45
N ASN A 82 6.76 -8.76 -5.30
CA ASN A 82 8.08 -8.16 -5.10
C ASN A 82 8.39 -7.01 -6.07
N ILE A 83 7.37 -6.21 -6.42
CA ILE A 83 7.55 -5.10 -7.37
C ILE A 83 7.79 -3.76 -6.68
N VAL A 84 7.74 -3.72 -5.35
CA VAL A 84 7.91 -2.48 -4.58
C VAL A 84 8.99 -2.62 -3.50
N GLU A 85 9.67 -1.51 -3.22
CA GLU A 85 10.40 -1.29 -1.98
C GLU A 85 9.40 -0.69 -1.01
N TRP A 86 9.29 -1.24 0.21
CA TRP A 86 8.25 -0.81 1.13
C TRP A 86 8.72 -0.78 2.56
N LYS A 87 7.99 0.00 3.37
CA LYS A 87 8.17 0.08 4.83
C LYS A 87 6.80 0.13 5.49
N LEU A 88 6.71 -0.42 6.71
CA LEU A 88 5.52 -0.33 7.53
C LEU A 88 5.90 0.36 8.84
N ASN A 89 5.19 1.43 9.17
CA ASN A 89 5.41 2.20 10.40
C ASN A 89 4.09 2.47 11.08
N GLU A 90 4.11 2.55 12.41
CA GLU A 90 2.98 3.07 13.13
C GLU A 90 2.99 4.60 13.04
N TRP A 91 1.82 5.19 12.84
CA TRP A 91 1.68 6.65 12.88
C TRP A 91 1.09 7.06 14.22
N ILE A 92 1.84 7.85 14.98
CA ILE A 92 1.40 8.41 16.25
C ILE A 92 1.06 9.87 16.01
N ASP A 93 -0.21 10.24 16.24
CA ASP A 93 -0.65 11.61 16.11
C ASP A 93 -0.16 12.40 17.32
N ILE A 94 0.63 13.44 17.08
CA ILE A 94 1.22 14.24 18.18
C ILE A 94 0.24 15.23 18.81
N ASN A 95 -0.93 15.39 18.22
CA ASN A 95 -1.96 16.32 18.69
C ASN A 95 -3.13 15.62 19.37
N GLN A 96 -2.92 14.40 19.78
CA GLN A 96 -3.95 13.65 20.49
C GLN A 96 -4.30 14.27 21.84
#